data_b1e8276beef8f07405910fd3abab39e2
#
_entry.id   b1e8276beef8f07405910fd3abab39e2
#
_cell.length_a   1.000
_cell.length_b   1.000
_cell.length_c   1.000
_cell.angle_alpha   90.00
_cell.angle_beta   90.00
_cell.angle_gamma   90.00
#
_symmetry.space_group_name_H-M   'P 1'
#
loop_
_entity.id
_entity.type
_entity.pdbx_description
1 polymer ?
#
loop_
_entity_poly.entity_id
_entity_poly.type
_entity_poly.pdbx_seq_one_letter_code
_entity_poly.pdbx_strand_id
1 'polypeptide(L)'
;MMIPIRLLVVDDHTLFRRGLISLLHEDARFQVVGEAADAGEAQRRAGELQPDLILLDNHLPGVSGIDALKDLREAAPQARMLMLTVSEDERDLGAALRCGAQGYLLKTVDANTLAESIVRTMRDEAVVSPEMTGKLVSAYRAAAANDTSAGVRAAPEVMAMPPAVVDAAQAQLAPGIVLSAREQEILAHIALGASNKEIARALAIAETTVKIHVQHILRKLKLGSRVQAAVYATVNSIVID
;
A
#
# COMPACT_ATOMS: atom_id res chain seq x y z
N MET A 1 1.81 13.10 -26.67
CA MET A 1 2.13 13.89 -25.44
C MET A 1 1.79 13.02 -24.24
N MET A 2 2.73 12.83 -23.33
CA MET A 2 2.40 12.20 -22.02
C MET A 2 1.68 13.25 -21.16
N ILE A 3 0.56 12.85 -20.57
CA ILE A 3 -0.15 13.68 -19.58
C ILE A 3 0.67 13.62 -18.29
N PRO A 4 1.09 14.76 -17.72
CA PRO A 4 1.86 14.77 -16.48
C PRO A 4 1.01 14.27 -15.31
N ILE A 5 1.65 13.60 -14.36
CA ILE A 5 1.04 13.16 -13.11
C ILE A 5 0.79 14.42 -12.23
N ARG A 6 -0.45 14.63 -11.83
CA ARG A 6 -0.87 15.78 -11.02
C ARG A 6 -0.64 15.49 -9.54
N LEU A 7 0.21 16.28 -8.89
CA LEU A 7 0.66 16.06 -7.53
C LEU A 7 0.13 17.13 -6.57
N LEU A 8 -0.35 16.70 -5.41
CA LEU A 8 -0.55 17.55 -4.24
C LEU A 8 0.56 17.23 -3.22
N VAL A 9 1.29 18.26 -2.77
CA VAL A 9 2.36 18.12 -1.79
C VAL A 9 1.89 18.62 -0.43
N VAL A 10 1.92 17.74 0.59
CA VAL A 10 1.44 18.02 1.95
C VAL A 10 2.57 17.83 2.94
N ASP A 11 3.06 18.91 3.52
CA ASP A 11 4.20 18.93 4.44
C ASP A 11 4.19 20.24 5.23
N ASP A 12 4.37 20.23 6.55
CA ASP A 12 4.36 21.44 7.36
C ASP A 12 5.70 22.21 7.31
N HIS A 13 6.78 21.51 6.92
CA HIS A 13 8.12 22.12 6.80
C HIS A 13 8.25 22.94 5.51
N THR A 14 8.01 24.23 5.58
CA THR A 14 7.98 25.14 4.42
C THR A 14 9.21 25.04 3.52
N LEU A 15 10.42 24.93 4.10
CA LEU A 15 11.65 24.86 3.31
C LEU A 15 11.75 23.54 2.54
N PHE A 16 11.45 22.42 3.19
CA PHE A 16 11.43 21.10 2.55
C PHE A 16 10.37 21.07 1.44
N ARG A 17 9.15 21.49 1.74
CA ARG A 17 8.04 21.52 0.77
C ARG A 17 8.39 22.32 -0.48
N ARG A 18 8.95 23.53 -0.33
CA ARG A 18 9.38 24.35 -1.47
C ARG A 18 10.51 23.71 -2.27
N GLY A 19 11.49 23.12 -1.60
CA GLY A 19 12.57 22.39 -2.26
C GLY A 19 12.07 21.20 -3.06
N LEU A 20 11.15 20.42 -2.47
CA LEU A 20 10.51 19.28 -3.12
C LEU A 20 9.70 19.70 -4.34
N ILE A 21 8.91 20.77 -4.24
CA ILE A 21 8.12 21.32 -5.36
C ILE A 21 9.05 21.79 -6.49
N SER A 22 10.14 22.48 -6.17
CA SER A 22 11.13 22.92 -7.17
C SER A 22 11.73 21.73 -7.91
N LEU A 23 12.12 20.69 -7.18
CA LEU A 23 12.68 19.47 -7.74
C LEU A 23 11.67 18.74 -8.66
N LEU A 24 10.41 18.65 -8.25
CA LEU A 24 9.37 18.02 -9.05
C LEU A 24 9.01 18.81 -10.32
N HIS A 25 9.17 20.13 -10.30
CA HIS A 25 8.97 20.98 -11.49
C HIS A 25 10.06 20.81 -12.56
N GLU A 26 11.24 20.31 -12.20
CA GLU A 26 12.32 20.03 -13.16
C GLU A 26 12.03 18.79 -14.01
N ASP A 27 11.09 17.95 -13.61
CA ASP A 27 10.73 16.72 -14.32
C ASP A 27 9.37 16.85 -15.02
N ALA A 28 9.39 16.88 -16.34
CA ALA A 28 8.19 17.03 -17.16
C ALA A 28 7.12 15.93 -16.99
N ARG A 29 7.45 14.83 -16.26
CA ARG A 29 6.50 13.78 -15.90
C ARG A 29 5.50 14.26 -14.83
N PHE A 30 5.80 15.32 -14.10
CA PHE A 30 5.02 15.78 -12.94
C PHE A 30 4.48 17.19 -13.13
N GLN A 31 3.31 17.43 -12.52
CA GLN A 31 2.73 18.75 -12.35
C GLN A 31 2.26 18.90 -10.91
N VAL A 32 2.93 19.73 -10.14
CA VAL A 32 2.43 20.08 -8.80
C VAL A 32 1.25 21.02 -8.98
N VAL A 33 0.05 20.53 -8.67
CA VAL A 33 -1.21 21.28 -8.79
C VAL A 33 -1.59 22.01 -7.53
N GLY A 34 -0.97 21.67 -6.39
CA GLY A 34 -1.19 22.34 -5.12
C GLY A 34 -0.21 21.91 -4.04
N GLU A 35 -0.20 22.69 -2.96
CA GLU A 35 0.55 22.41 -1.74
C GLU A 35 -0.34 22.64 -0.51
N ALA A 36 -0.07 21.98 0.61
CA ALA A 36 -0.73 22.21 1.89
C ALA A 36 0.26 22.09 3.05
N ALA A 37 0.01 22.80 4.13
CA ALA A 37 0.84 22.79 5.34
C ALA A 37 0.21 22.04 6.51
N ASP A 38 -1.06 21.68 6.42
CA ASP A 38 -1.81 20.92 7.43
C ASP A 38 -2.87 20.02 6.78
N ALA A 39 -3.45 19.15 7.59
CA ALA A 39 -4.43 18.16 7.13
C ALA A 39 -5.73 18.78 6.62
N GLY A 40 -6.21 19.86 7.24
CA GLY A 40 -7.45 20.55 6.83
C GLY A 40 -7.31 21.25 5.48
N GLU A 41 -6.17 21.94 5.26
CA GLU A 41 -5.86 22.52 3.97
C GLU A 41 -5.68 21.42 2.90
N ALA A 42 -4.99 20.33 3.26
CA ALA A 42 -4.78 19.20 2.36
C ALA A 42 -6.11 18.58 1.90
N GLN A 43 -7.04 18.33 2.83
CA GLN A 43 -8.37 17.79 2.52
C GLN A 43 -9.16 18.72 1.58
N ARG A 44 -9.22 20.00 1.87
CA ARG A 44 -9.89 20.97 1.02
C ARG A 44 -9.30 21.01 -0.39
N ARG A 45 -7.96 21.13 -0.50
CA ARG A 45 -7.27 21.16 -1.79
C ARG A 45 -7.38 19.85 -2.57
N ALA A 46 -7.34 18.71 -1.89
CA ALA A 46 -7.56 17.41 -2.53
C ALA A 46 -8.94 17.33 -3.18
N GLY A 47 -9.98 17.80 -2.49
CA GLY A 47 -11.35 17.86 -3.04
C GLY A 47 -11.50 18.82 -4.22
N GLU A 48 -10.86 19.99 -4.15
CA GLU A 48 -10.91 21.01 -5.21
C GLU A 48 -10.10 20.60 -6.46
N LEU A 49 -8.89 20.07 -6.26
CA LEU A 49 -7.92 19.86 -7.33
C LEU A 49 -7.97 18.46 -7.93
N GLN A 50 -8.52 17.47 -7.23
CA GLN A 50 -8.56 16.06 -7.64
C GLN A 50 -7.20 15.61 -8.22
N PRO A 51 -6.13 15.57 -7.41
CA PRO A 51 -4.80 15.17 -7.87
C PRO A 51 -4.76 13.66 -8.19
N ASP A 52 -3.79 13.24 -9.00
CA ASP A 52 -3.54 11.81 -9.27
C ASP A 52 -2.80 11.14 -8.11
N LEU A 53 -1.93 11.91 -7.41
CA LEU A 53 -1.17 11.42 -6.26
C LEU A 53 -0.96 12.53 -5.24
N ILE A 54 -1.06 12.17 -3.96
CA ILE A 54 -0.77 13.02 -2.81
C ILE A 54 0.52 12.53 -2.16
N LEU A 55 1.55 13.39 -2.11
CA LEU A 55 2.73 13.20 -1.28
C LEU A 55 2.40 13.74 0.11
N LEU A 56 2.43 12.88 1.12
CA LEU A 56 1.92 13.19 2.45
C LEU A 56 2.97 12.95 3.53
N ASP A 57 3.32 14.00 4.26
CA ASP A 57 4.10 13.83 5.49
C ASP A 57 3.24 13.28 6.62
N ASN A 58 3.86 12.48 7.49
CA ASN A 58 3.22 12.00 8.71
C ASN A 58 3.17 13.07 9.81
N HIS A 59 4.14 13.99 9.84
CA HIS A 59 4.23 15.00 10.88
C HIS A 59 3.52 16.28 10.43
N LEU A 60 2.22 16.36 10.68
CA LEU A 60 1.41 17.54 10.42
C LEU A 60 0.92 18.16 11.74
N PRO A 61 0.70 19.49 11.78
CA PRO A 61 0.16 20.15 12.96
C PRO A 61 -1.24 19.62 13.33
N GLY A 62 -1.41 19.21 14.57
CA GLY A 62 -2.70 18.82 15.14
C GLY A 62 -3.18 17.41 14.82
N VAL A 63 -2.97 16.92 13.60
CA VAL A 63 -3.39 15.59 13.15
C VAL A 63 -2.25 14.93 12.39
N SER A 64 -1.94 13.66 12.67
CA SER A 64 -0.91 12.96 11.91
C SER A 64 -1.34 12.74 10.45
N GLY A 65 -0.36 12.66 9.52
CA GLY A 65 -0.66 12.35 8.13
C GLY A 65 -1.37 10.99 7.97
N ILE A 66 -1.05 10.03 8.84
CA ILE A 66 -1.72 8.71 8.84
C ILE A 66 -3.20 8.84 9.19
N ASP A 67 -3.53 9.65 10.19
CA ASP A 67 -4.93 9.88 10.58
C ASP A 67 -5.69 10.66 9.49
N ALA A 68 -5.00 11.56 8.77
CA ALA A 68 -5.57 12.33 7.67
C ALA A 68 -5.85 11.49 6.40
N LEU A 69 -5.24 10.30 6.25
CA LEU A 69 -5.41 9.44 5.06
C LEU A 69 -6.86 9.13 4.73
N LYS A 70 -7.69 8.89 5.75
CA LYS A 70 -9.11 8.58 5.55
C LYS A 70 -9.85 9.75 4.91
N ASP A 71 -9.69 10.93 5.47
CA ASP A 71 -10.39 12.14 5.03
C ASP A 71 -9.90 12.59 3.63
N LEU A 72 -8.60 12.43 3.36
CA LEU A 72 -8.02 12.68 2.03
C LEU A 72 -8.56 11.72 0.97
N ARG A 73 -8.75 10.44 1.31
CA ARG A 73 -9.35 9.46 0.39
C ARG A 73 -10.83 9.72 0.14
N GLU A 74 -11.55 10.23 1.12
CA GLU A 74 -12.95 10.67 0.93
C GLU A 74 -13.02 11.90 0.03
N ALA A 75 -12.09 12.86 0.19
CA ALA A 75 -12.03 14.09 -0.61
C ALA A 75 -11.57 13.85 -2.07
N ALA A 76 -10.62 12.93 -2.27
CA ALA A 76 -10.07 12.59 -3.58
C ALA A 76 -9.95 11.05 -3.75
N PRO A 77 -11.07 10.36 -4.05
CA PRO A 77 -11.12 8.88 -4.05
C PRO A 77 -10.23 8.20 -5.09
N GLN A 78 -9.85 8.91 -6.15
CA GLN A 78 -8.98 8.39 -7.21
C GLN A 78 -7.49 8.68 -6.94
N ALA A 79 -7.19 9.57 -6.00
CA ALA A 79 -5.81 9.93 -5.68
C ALA A 79 -5.09 8.78 -4.97
N ARG A 80 -3.85 8.53 -5.36
CA ARG A 80 -2.95 7.63 -4.64
C ARG A 80 -2.24 8.38 -3.51
N MET A 81 -1.99 7.70 -2.41
CA MET A 81 -1.36 8.25 -1.21
C MET A 81 0.05 7.68 -1.05
N LEU A 82 1.06 8.50 -1.18
CA LEU A 82 2.45 8.15 -0.96
C LEU A 82 2.99 8.91 0.24
N MET A 83 3.26 8.18 1.34
CA MET A 83 3.85 8.77 2.52
C MET A 83 5.30 9.17 2.24
N LEU A 84 5.69 10.38 2.66
CA LEU A 84 7.07 10.89 2.57
C LEU A 84 7.42 11.52 3.92
N THR A 85 8.12 10.80 4.79
CA THR A 85 8.26 11.16 6.21
C THR A 85 9.68 10.92 6.75
N VAL A 86 9.98 11.48 7.89
CA VAL A 86 11.22 11.17 8.66
C VAL A 86 11.04 9.97 9.60
N SER A 87 9.80 9.51 9.82
CA SER A 87 9.54 8.39 10.74
C SER A 87 10.03 7.07 10.19
N GLU A 88 10.91 6.42 10.94
CA GLU A 88 11.34 5.05 10.71
C GLU A 88 10.60 4.04 11.60
N ASP A 89 9.54 4.44 12.29
CA ASP A 89 8.80 3.53 13.17
C ASP A 89 7.99 2.52 12.34
N GLU A 90 8.15 1.23 12.65
CA GLU A 90 7.40 0.15 12.03
C GLU A 90 5.89 0.25 12.27
N ARG A 91 5.49 0.87 13.39
CA ARG A 91 4.08 1.09 13.73
C ARG A 91 3.44 2.10 12.79
N ASP A 92 4.16 3.18 12.47
CA ASP A 92 3.71 4.21 11.52
C ASP A 92 3.59 3.62 10.12
N LEU A 93 4.60 2.85 9.68
CA LEU A 93 4.54 2.12 8.42
C LEU A 93 3.32 1.20 8.36
N GLY A 94 3.14 0.36 9.39
CA GLY A 94 2.00 -0.55 9.46
C GLY A 94 0.65 0.16 9.49
N ALA A 95 0.55 1.28 10.23
CA ALA A 95 -0.66 2.09 10.30
C ALA A 95 -0.97 2.77 8.96
N ALA A 96 0.01 3.40 8.31
CA ALA A 96 -0.16 4.04 7.00
C ALA A 96 -0.68 3.05 5.95
N LEU A 97 -0.08 1.86 5.89
CA LEU A 97 -0.50 0.82 4.95
C LEU A 97 -1.92 0.30 5.24
N ARG A 98 -2.29 0.11 6.51
CA ARG A 98 -3.67 -0.27 6.89
C ARG A 98 -4.68 0.81 6.53
N CYS A 99 -4.32 2.08 6.69
CA CYS A 99 -5.16 3.22 6.29
C CYS A 99 -5.19 3.44 4.77
N GLY A 100 -4.45 2.61 3.99
CA GLY A 100 -4.56 2.56 2.53
C GLY A 100 -3.53 3.41 1.79
N ALA A 101 -2.41 3.79 2.42
CA ALA A 101 -1.27 4.31 1.68
C ALA A 101 -0.74 3.26 0.69
N GLN A 102 -0.39 3.68 -0.53
CA GLN A 102 0.17 2.82 -1.56
C GLN A 102 1.69 2.70 -1.45
N GLY A 103 2.33 3.59 -0.69
CA GLY A 103 3.75 3.52 -0.44
C GLY A 103 4.18 4.33 0.78
N TYR A 104 5.44 4.08 1.22
CA TYR A 104 6.03 4.73 2.38
C TYR A 104 7.52 4.98 2.12
N LEU A 105 7.89 6.23 2.01
CA LEU A 105 9.25 6.68 1.75
C LEU A 105 9.78 7.53 2.90
N LEU A 106 11.07 7.42 3.14
CA LEU A 106 11.77 8.33 4.03
C LEU A 106 12.17 9.61 3.30
N LYS A 107 12.14 10.76 3.97
CA LYS A 107 12.60 12.06 3.41
C LYS A 107 14.09 12.09 3.06
N THR A 108 14.84 11.05 3.42
CA THR A 108 16.23 10.84 3.02
C THR A 108 16.41 10.29 1.61
N VAL A 109 15.30 9.91 0.95
CA VAL A 109 15.31 9.40 -0.43
C VAL A 109 15.86 10.47 -1.39
N ASP A 110 16.70 10.05 -2.36
CA ASP A 110 17.16 10.95 -3.40
C ASP A 110 16.08 11.29 -4.44
N ALA A 111 16.32 12.36 -5.20
CA ALA A 111 15.36 12.88 -6.18
C ALA A 111 14.93 11.86 -7.24
N ASN A 112 15.88 11.08 -7.77
CA ASN A 112 15.59 10.11 -8.82
C ASN A 112 14.76 8.96 -8.27
N THR A 113 15.11 8.45 -7.09
CA THR A 113 14.36 7.39 -6.42
C THR A 113 12.94 7.85 -6.07
N LEU A 114 12.75 9.10 -5.62
CA LEU A 114 11.43 9.66 -5.39
C LEU A 114 10.62 9.74 -6.69
N ALA A 115 11.20 10.26 -7.76
CA ALA A 115 10.54 10.37 -9.05
C ALA A 115 10.09 8.99 -9.59
N GLU A 116 10.97 7.99 -9.55
CA GLU A 116 10.61 6.62 -9.93
C GLU A 116 9.55 6.01 -9.01
N SER A 117 9.59 6.31 -7.71
CA SER A 117 8.61 5.86 -6.72
C SER A 117 7.22 6.41 -7.02
N ILE A 118 7.10 7.69 -7.40
CA ILE A 118 5.84 8.29 -7.84
C ILE A 118 5.29 7.55 -9.07
N VAL A 119 6.13 7.33 -10.07
CA VAL A 119 5.71 6.62 -11.30
C VAL A 119 5.29 5.17 -11.00
N ARG A 120 6.01 4.47 -10.13
CA ARG A 120 5.69 3.11 -9.70
C ARG A 120 4.37 3.06 -8.93
N THR A 121 4.14 4.01 -8.02
CA THR A 121 2.87 4.14 -7.28
C THR A 121 1.69 4.31 -8.25
N MET A 122 1.85 5.08 -9.32
CA MET A 122 0.82 5.24 -10.36
C MET A 122 0.55 3.96 -11.16
N ARG A 123 1.47 3.00 -11.14
CA ARG A 123 1.31 1.67 -11.77
C ARG A 123 0.77 0.60 -10.82
N ASP A 124 0.33 0.99 -9.62
CA ASP A 124 -0.10 0.09 -8.55
C ASP A 124 1.02 -0.86 -8.06
N GLU A 125 2.30 -0.41 -8.16
CA GLU A 125 3.42 -1.14 -7.60
C GLU A 125 3.62 -0.78 -6.13
N ALA A 126 4.08 -1.75 -5.34
CA ALA A 126 4.45 -1.53 -3.95
C ALA A 126 5.71 -0.67 -3.87
N VAL A 127 5.65 0.40 -3.09
CA VAL A 127 6.79 1.32 -2.91
C VAL A 127 7.06 1.51 -1.42
N VAL A 128 8.22 1.02 -0.97
CA VAL A 128 8.70 1.21 0.40
C VAL A 128 10.20 1.46 0.35
N SER A 129 10.69 2.40 1.15
CA SER A 129 12.13 2.65 1.27
C SER A 129 12.88 1.36 1.66
N PRO A 130 14.05 1.08 1.08
CA PRO A 130 14.83 -0.13 1.35
C PRO A 130 15.05 -0.36 2.86
N GLU A 131 15.30 0.71 3.61
CA GLU A 131 15.53 0.71 5.05
C GLU A 131 14.31 0.24 5.84
N MET A 132 13.12 0.45 5.28
CA MET A 132 11.84 0.09 5.89
C MET A 132 11.34 -1.31 5.48
N THR A 133 11.97 -1.95 4.51
CA THR A 133 11.51 -3.26 4.00
C THR A 133 11.52 -4.34 5.08
N GLY A 134 12.59 -4.40 5.90
CA GLY A 134 12.65 -5.33 7.03
C GLY A 134 11.59 -5.05 8.10
N LYS A 135 11.32 -3.77 8.37
CA LYS A 135 10.32 -3.31 9.34
C LYS A 135 8.89 -3.60 8.86
N LEU A 136 8.66 -3.66 7.55
CA LEU A 136 7.38 -4.01 6.97
C LEU A 136 6.90 -5.40 7.40
N VAL A 137 7.80 -6.38 7.39
CA VAL A 137 7.50 -7.75 7.82
C VAL A 137 7.17 -7.80 9.32
N SER A 138 7.91 -7.05 10.14
CA SER A 138 7.67 -6.96 11.59
C SER A 138 6.32 -6.31 11.90
N ALA A 139 6.02 -5.19 11.26
CA ALA A 139 4.75 -4.46 11.43
C ALA A 139 3.53 -5.34 11.10
N TYR A 140 3.64 -6.16 10.08
CA TYR A 140 2.55 -7.06 9.69
C TYR A 140 2.38 -8.22 10.67
N ARG A 141 3.48 -8.82 11.16
CA ARG A 141 3.41 -9.86 12.19
C ARG A 141 2.75 -9.36 13.48
N ALA A 142 3.08 -8.14 13.90
CA ALA A 142 2.46 -7.50 15.06
C ALA A 142 0.95 -7.26 14.86
N ALA A 143 0.53 -6.86 13.65
CA ALA A 143 -0.88 -6.67 13.32
C ALA A 143 -1.67 -7.99 13.32
N ALA A 144 -1.11 -9.06 12.77
CA ALA A 144 -1.72 -10.39 12.75
C ALA A 144 -1.87 -10.99 14.18
N ALA A 145 -0.93 -10.71 15.09
CA ALA A 145 -0.99 -11.15 16.47
C ALA A 145 -2.11 -10.44 17.27
N ASN A 146 -2.41 -9.17 16.96
CA ASN A 146 -3.47 -8.41 17.62
C ASN A 146 -4.88 -8.81 17.17
N ASP A 147 -5.08 -9.28 15.95
CA ASP A 147 -6.37 -9.78 15.47
C ASP A 147 -6.75 -11.13 16.11
N THR A 148 -5.76 -11.91 16.56
CA THR A 148 -6.01 -13.21 17.22
C THR A 148 -6.47 -13.04 18.67
N SER A 149 -6.23 -11.90 19.31
CA SER A 149 -6.60 -11.65 20.72
C SER A 149 -8.02 -11.12 20.93
N ALA A 150 -8.73 -10.74 19.86
CA ALA A 150 -10.11 -10.21 19.96
C ALA A 150 -11.21 -11.28 19.80
N GLY A 151 -10.89 -12.55 19.66
CA GLY A 151 -11.80 -13.63 19.25
C GLY A 151 -11.91 -14.83 20.17
N VAL A 152 -11.65 -14.74 21.49
CA VAL A 152 -11.96 -15.86 22.40
C VAL A 152 -13.17 -15.53 23.27
N ARG A 153 -14.37 -15.76 22.73
CA ARG A 153 -15.58 -16.03 23.51
C ARG A 153 -16.02 -17.46 23.23
N ALA A 154 -16.01 -18.22 24.32
CA ALA A 154 -16.44 -19.58 24.54
C ALA A 154 -17.39 -20.20 23.50
N ALA A 155 -17.00 -21.37 23.00
CA ALA A 155 -17.88 -22.32 22.32
C ALA A 155 -18.34 -23.39 23.32
N PRO A 156 -19.55 -23.95 23.19
CA PRO A 156 -19.92 -25.19 23.90
C PRO A 156 -19.45 -26.42 23.13
N GLU A 157 -19.03 -27.43 23.93
CA GLU A 157 -18.66 -28.78 23.51
C GLU A 157 -19.75 -29.49 22.70
N VAL A 158 -19.38 -30.16 21.60
CA VAL A 158 -20.05 -31.41 21.17
C VAL A 158 -19.06 -32.35 20.47
N MET A 159 -18.86 -33.47 21.13
CA MET A 159 -18.57 -34.86 20.72
C MET A 159 -17.77 -35.23 19.47
N ALA A 160 -16.83 -36.12 19.72
CA ALA A 160 -15.93 -36.83 18.83
C ALA A 160 -16.63 -37.82 17.87
N MET A 161 -16.00 -38.00 16.66
CA MET A 161 -15.83 -39.30 15.99
C MET A 161 -14.68 -39.25 14.94
N PRO A 162 -14.06 -40.40 14.57
CA PRO A 162 -12.66 -40.57 14.29
C PRO A 162 -12.26 -40.56 12.79
N PRO A 163 -10.97 -40.87 12.45
CA PRO A 163 -10.24 -40.17 11.41
C PRO A 163 -10.32 -40.85 10.03
N ALA A 164 -10.25 -40.06 9.00
CA ALA A 164 -9.83 -40.49 7.67
C ALA A 164 -8.66 -39.64 7.20
N VAL A 165 -7.59 -40.34 6.86
CA VAL A 165 -6.31 -39.85 6.36
C VAL A 165 -6.51 -39.21 5.00
N VAL A 166 -6.12 -37.96 4.83
CA VAL A 166 -5.70 -37.39 3.55
C VAL A 166 -4.78 -36.22 3.78
N ASP A 167 -3.56 -36.42 3.36
CA ASP A 167 -2.57 -35.54 2.75
C ASP A 167 -2.34 -34.12 3.30
N ALA A 168 -1.15 -34.00 3.85
CA ALA A 168 -0.58 -32.75 4.35
C ALA A 168 0.00 -31.92 3.20
N ALA A 169 -0.76 -30.95 2.71
CA ALA A 169 -0.24 -29.77 2.00
C ALA A 169 -1.33 -28.72 1.76
N GLN A 170 -1.92 -28.16 2.83
CA GLN A 170 -2.72 -26.93 2.72
C GLN A 170 -2.39 -26.03 3.90
N ALA A 171 -1.42 -25.14 3.69
CA ALA A 171 -1.10 -24.08 4.60
C ALA A 171 -2.27 -23.08 4.71
N GLN A 172 -2.68 -22.86 5.90
CA GLN A 172 -3.78 -22.12 6.49
C GLN A 172 -4.05 -20.75 5.86
N LEU A 173 -5.00 -20.71 4.94
CA LEU A 173 -5.80 -19.52 4.64
C LEU A 173 -6.77 -19.29 5.81
N ALA A 174 -7.01 -18.05 6.19
CA ALA A 174 -8.04 -17.70 7.16
C ALA A 174 -9.38 -18.37 6.76
N PRO A 175 -10.16 -18.92 7.71
CA PRO A 175 -11.32 -19.74 7.39
C PRO A 175 -12.36 -18.91 6.63
N GLY A 176 -12.57 -19.24 5.36
CA GLY A 176 -13.63 -18.70 4.51
C GLY A 176 -13.23 -17.93 3.25
N ILE A 177 -11.96 -17.60 3.03
CA ILE A 177 -11.54 -16.88 1.84
C ILE A 177 -10.77 -17.82 0.90
N VAL A 178 -11.40 -18.20 -0.21
CA VAL A 178 -10.77 -19.05 -1.23
C VAL A 178 -10.32 -18.19 -2.40
N LEU A 179 -9.00 -18.05 -2.58
CA LEU A 179 -8.42 -17.51 -3.81
C LEU A 179 -8.39 -18.61 -4.86
N SER A 180 -8.69 -18.27 -6.12
CA SER A 180 -8.50 -19.20 -7.23
C SER A 180 -7.01 -19.48 -7.45
N ALA A 181 -6.66 -20.60 -8.12
CA ALA A 181 -5.27 -20.91 -8.44
C ALA A 181 -4.58 -19.74 -9.16
N ARG A 182 -5.28 -19.07 -10.08
CA ARG A 182 -4.76 -17.90 -10.80
C ARG A 182 -4.53 -16.69 -9.91
N GLU A 183 -5.39 -16.44 -8.94
CA GLU A 183 -5.22 -15.38 -7.95
C GLU A 183 -4.04 -15.67 -7.01
N GLN A 184 -3.80 -16.93 -6.66
CA GLN A 184 -2.65 -17.34 -5.85
C GLN A 184 -1.33 -17.15 -6.60
N GLU A 185 -1.24 -17.54 -7.88
CA GLU A 185 -0.08 -17.31 -8.74
C GLU A 185 0.24 -15.81 -8.83
N ILE A 186 -0.77 -14.98 -9.11
CA ILE A 186 -0.59 -13.54 -9.20
C ILE A 186 -0.16 -12.95 -7.84
N LEU A 187 -0.73 -13.42 -6.75
CA LEU A 187 -0.39 -12.98 -5.40
C LEU A 187 1.05 -13.34 -5.04
N ALA A 188 1.54 -14.51 -5.45
CA ALA A 188 2.93 -14.91 -5.28
C ALA A 188 3.91 -14.01 -6.06
N HIS A 189 3.58 -13.65 -7.29
CA HIS A 189 4.37 -12.65 -8.04
C HIS A 189 4.35 -11.26 -7.39
N ILE A 190 3.22 -10.86 -6.80
CA ILE A 190 3.12 -9.61 -6.04
C ILE A 190 4.05 -9.64 -4.82
N ALA A 191 4.17 -10.78 -4.14
CA ALA A 191 5.10 -10.97 -3.02
C ALA A 191 6.57 -10.74 -3.43
N LEU A 192 6.93 -11.12 -4.65
CA LEU A 192 8.26 -10.90 -5.23
C LEU A 192 8.48 -9.47 -5.74
N GLY A 193 7.49 -8.58 -5.60
CA GLY A 193 7.57 -7.19 -6.05
C GLY A 193 7.38 -6.99 -7.56
N ALA A 194 6.97 -8.03 -8.31
CA ALA A 194 6.80 -7.96 -9.75
C ALA A 194 5.69 -6.97 -10.16
N SER A 195 5.92 -6.14 -11.18
CA SER A 195 4.91 -5.24 -11.76
C SER A 195 3.82 -6.02 -12.52
N ASN A 196 2.69 -5.37 -12.80
CA ASN A 196 1.61 -5.99 -13.58
C ASN A 196 2.09 -6.45 -14.97
N LYS A 197 3.03 -5.72 -15.57
CA LYS A 197 3.63 -6.05 -16.87
C LYS A 197 4.52 -7.30 -16.79
N GLU A 198 5.30 -7.45 -15.72
CA GLU A 198 6.13 -8.64 -15.47
C GLU A 198 5.26 -9.85 -15.18
N ILE A 199 4.23 -9.71 -14.35
CA ILE A 199 3.24 -10.76 -14.09
C ILE A 199 2.53 -11.19 -15.37
N ALA A 200 2.11 -10.22 -16.20
CA ALA A 200 1.48 -10.49 -17.49
C ALA A 200 2.37 -11.32 -18.41
N ARG A 201 3.67 -11.00 -18.46
CA ARG A 201 4.66 -11.77 -19.23
C ARG A 201 4.89 -13.16 -18.64
N ALA A 202 5.10 -13.26 -17.33
CA ALA A 202 5.36 -14.54 -16.67
C ALA A 202 4.19 -15.52 -16.82
N LEU A 203 2.98 -15.01 -16.78
CA LEU A 203 1.75 -15.79 -16.81
C LEU A 203 1.09 -15.87 -18.20
N ALA A 204 1.71 -15.28 -19.24
CA ALA A 204 1.24 -15.23 -20.62
C ALA A 204 -0.22 -14.71 -20.76
N ILE A 205 -0.57 -13.62 -20.05
CA ILE A 205 -1.89 -12.96 -20.11
C ILE A 205 -1.75 -11.46 -20.35
N ALA A 206 -2.86 -10.78 -20.66
CA ALA A 206 -2.85 -9.33 -20.83
C ALA A 206 -2.64 -8.60 -19.50
N GLU A 207 -1.94 -7.45 -19.51
CA GLU A 207 -1.73 -6.62 -18.32
C GLU A 207 -3.06 -6.14 -17.70
N THR A 208 -4.06 -5.86 -18.53
CA THR A 208 -5.42 -5.52 -18.08
C THR A 208 -6.06 -6.65 -17.28
N THR A 209 -5.81 -7.90 -17.67
CA THR A 209 -6.29 -9.09 -16.94
C THR A 209 -5.62 -9.20 -15.57
N VAL A 210 -4.31 -8.92 -15.49
CA VAL A 210 -3.60 -8.89 -14.20
C VAL A 210 -4.19 -7.82 -13.29
N LYS A 211 -4.48 -6.61 -13.79
CA LYS A 211 -5.10 -5.52 -13.01
C LYS A 211 -6.46 -5.95 -12.42
N ILE A 212 -7.28 -6.65 -13.20
CA ILE A 212 -8.57 -7.17 -12.73
C ILE A 212 -8.38 -8.20 -11.60
N HIS A 213 -7.44 -9.14 -11.78
CA HIS A 213 -7.15 -10.13 -10.74
C HIS A 213 -6.60 -9.48 -9.47
N VAL A 214 -5.70 -8.50 -9.57
CA VAL A 214 -5.20 -7.75 -8.41
C VAL A 214 -6.34 -7.08 -7.64
N GLN A 215 -7.26 -6.41 -8.33
CA GLN A 215 -8.44 -5.82 -7.70
C GLN A 215 -9.33 -6.86 -7.01
N HIS A 216 -9.51 -8.03 -7.63
CA HIS A 216 -10.28 -9.13 -7.03
C HIS A 216 -9.59 -9.69 -5.78
N ILE A 217 -8.25 -9.87 -5.82
CA ILE A 217 -7.46 -10.31 -4.67
C ILE A 217 -7.62 -9.32 -3.52
N LEU A 218 -7.39 -8.02 -3.77
CA LEU A 218 -7.52 -6.97 -2.76
C LEU A 218 -8.91 -6.97 -2.13
N ARG A 219 -9.97 -7.05 -2.93
CA ARG A 219 -11.35 -7.11 -2.45
C ARG A 219 -11.63 -8.38 -1.63
N LYS A 220 -11.20 -9.57 -2.11
CA LYS A 220 -11.42 -10.84 -1.42
C LYS A 220 -10.70 -10.89 -0.07
N LEU A 221 -9.46 -10.42 -0.04
CA LEU A 221 -8.63 -10.39 1.17
C LEU A 221 -8.90 -9.16 2.05
N LYS A 222 -9.81 -8.26 1.65
CA LYS A 222 -10.13 -6.97 2.31
C LYS A 222 -8.88 -6.11 2.51
N LEU A 223 -7.99 -6.08 1.53
CA LEU A 223 -6.74 -5.32 1.54
C LEU A 223 -6.92 -4.00 0.80
N GLY A 224 -6.37 -2.92 1.36
CA GLY A 224 -6.50 -1.57 0.80
C GLY A 224 -5.46 -1.22 -0.25
N SER A 225 -4.38 -2.00 -0.37
CA SER A 225 -3.30 -1.70 -1.31
C SER A 225 -2.54 -2.96 -1.75
N ARG A 226 -1.81 -2.83 -2.88
CA ARG A 226 -0.92 -3.87 -3.38
C ARG A 226 0.23 -4.19 -2.41
N VAL A 227 0.68 -3.19 -1.64
CA VAL A 227 1.68 -3.38 -0.59
C VAL A 227 1.16 -4.36 0.46
N GLN A 228 -0.09 -4.17 0.89
CA GLN A 228 -0.73 -5.10 1.82
C GLN A 228 -0.84 -6.51 1.24
N ALA A 229 -1.13 -6.64 -0.06
CA ALA A 229 -1.18 -7.93 -0.72
C ALA A 229 0.19 -8.61 -0.78
N ALA A 230 1.27 -7.86 -1.07
CA ALA A 230 2.64 -8.37 -1.06
C ALA A 230 3.01 -8.92 0.33
N VAL A 231 2.75 -8.14 1.37
CA VAL A 231 3.02 -8.53 2.76
C VAL A 231 2.17 -9.73 3.17
N TYR A 232 0.88 -9.73 2.85
CA TYR A 232 -0.01 -10.86 3.11
C TYR A 232 0.53 -12.17 2.51
N ALA A 233 0.98 -12.12 1.25
CA ALA A 233 1.53 -13.28 0.56
C ALA A 233 2.83 -13.79 1.20
N THR A 234 3.72 -12.88 1.59
CA THR A 234 4.99 -13.21 2.25
C THR A 234 4.76 -13.89 3.61
N VAL A 235 3.83 -13.38 4.40
CA VAL A 235 3.53 -13.94 5.73
C VAL A 235 2.83 -15.30 5.65
N ASN A 236 1.96 -15.48 4.66
CA ASN A 236 1.24 -16.75 4.48
C ASN A 236 2.00 -17.77 3.60
N SER A 237 3.32 -17.53 3.35
CA SER A 237 4.20 -18.41 2.58
C SER A 237 3.65 -18.78 1.19
N ILE A 238 2.91 -17.85 0.57
CA ILE A 238 2.45 -18.02 -0.81
C ILE A 238 3.63 -17.66 -1.72
N VAL A 239 4.52 -18.63 -1.93
CA VAL A 239 5.72 -18.50 -2.77
C VAL A 239 5.55 -19.40 -4.00
N ILE A 240 6.11 -18.97 -5.11
CA ILE A 240 6.25 -19.83 -6.31
C ILE A 240 7.48 -20.69 -6.07
N ASP A 241 7.31 -22.02 -6.09
CA ASP A 241 8.42 -22.98 -6.23
C ASP A 241 9.08 -22.86 -7.59
#